data_8b25d1e01fe9db90e6038fbde4166e5c
#
_entry.id   8b25d1e01fe9db90e6038fbde4166e5c
#
_cell.length_a   1.000
_cell.length_b   1.000
_cell.length_c   1.000
_cell.angle_alpha   90.00
_cell.angle_beta   90.00
_cell.angle_gamma   90.00
#
_symmetry.space_group_name_H-M   'P 1'
#
loop_
_entity.id
_entity.type
_entity.pdbx_description
1 polymer ?
#
loop_
_entity_poly.entity_id
_entity_poly.type
_entity_poly.pdbx_seq_one_letter_code
_entity_poly.pdbx_strand_id
1 'polypeptide(L)'
;MEKRALFRSGWLPWLLIAPQMAVILVFFFWPASQAIVQSMQAEDAFGTSTSFVGLDNFVTLFEDPAYVESFKVTAIFSVLVAGCGIALSLVLAIFADRVVRGALFYKSFLIIPYAVAPAIAGVLWVFMFSPSIGVVSHGLRQMGIDWNHLLNSGQALTLIVVAAVWKQISYNFLFFLAGLQSIPKALIEVAAIDDAGPLRRFFTIQFPLLSPTTFFLLVINVVYAFFDTFAIVHATTEGGPGRDTAILVYKVWHDGFKALDLGGSAAQSVVLMAIVVGLTVIQFRYVEKKVQY
;
A
#
# COMPACT_ATOMS: atom_id res chain seq x y z
N MET A 1 38.02 16.45 -7.33
CA MET A 1 37.98 16.34 -8.81
C MET A 1 36.63 15.74 -9.19
N GLU A 2 35.66 16.58 -9.54
CA GLU A 2 34.37 16.11 -10.09
C GLU A 2 34.61 15.48 -11.44
N LYS A 3 34.37 14.19 -11.55
CA LYS A 3 34.29 13.52 -12.87
C LYS A 3 33.01 13.99 -13.55
N ARG A 4 33.07 15.06 -14.33
CA ARG A 4 32.03 15.42 -15.27
C ARG A 4 31.86 14.29 -16.26
N ALA A 5 30.76 13.53 -16.16
CA ALA A 5 30.33 12.59 -17.19
C ALA A 5 29.93 13.40 -18.43
N LEU A 6 30.89 13.66 -19.30
CA LEU A 6 30.68 14.40 -20.55
C LEU A 6 30.18 13.45 -21.65
N PHE A 7 28.85 13.30 -21.73
CA PHE A 7 28.26 12.86 -23.01
C PHE A 7 28.41 14.00 -24.01
N ARG A 8 29.39 13.91 -24.90
CA ARG A 8 29.65 14.93 -25.93
C ARG A 8 28.55 15.01 -27.02
N SER A 9 27.70 14.00 -27.15
CA SER A 9 26.59 13.97 -28.12
C SER A 9 25.26 14.24 -27.43
N GLY A 10 24.50 15.24 -27.88
CA GLY A 10 23.18 15.59 -27.30
C GLY A 10 22.09 14.52 -27.53
N TRP A 11 22.27 13.63 -28.49
CA TRP A 11 21.27 12.59 -28.81
C TRP A 11 21.50 11.25 -28.09
N LEU A 12 22.73 10.94 -27.67
CA LEU A 12 23.05 9.67 -27.02
C LEU A 12 22.26 9.41 -25.72
N PRO A 13 22.06 10.39 -24.79
CA PRO A 13 21.19 10.18 -23.63
C PRO A 13 19.77 9.80 -24.03
N TRP A 14 19.20 10.45 -25.03
CA TRP A 14 17.85 10.15 -25.53
C TRP A 14 17.76 8.74 -26.11
N LEU A 15 18.75 8.29 -26.86
CA LEU A 15 18.80 6.93 -27.37
C LEU A 15 18.86 5.89 -26.24
N LEU A 16 19.62 6.17 -25.18
CA LEU A 16 19.77 5.24 -24.05
C LEU A 16 18.47 5.10 -23.25
N ILE A 17 17.69 6.18 -23.12
CA ILE A 17 16.40 6.14 -22.40
C ILE A 17 15.21 5.78 -23.30
N ALA A 18 15.38 5.85 -24.63
CA ALA A 18 14.29 5.60 -25.59
C ALA A 18 13.59 4.24 -25.42
N PRO A 19 14.28 3.09 -25.18
CA PRO A 19 13.60 1.83 -24.95
C PRO A 19 12.67 1.87 -23.71
N GLN A 20 13.15 2.44 -22.62
CA GLN A 20 12.34 2.60 -21.40
C GLN A 20 11.16 3.54 -21.62
N MET A 21 11.38 4.66 -22.31
CA MET A 21 10.31 5.60 -22.64
C MET A 21 9.25 4.96 -23.55
N ALA A 22 9.67 4.17 -24.55
CA ALA A 22 8.74 3.45 -25.42
C ALA A 22 7.87 2.47 -24.62
N VAL A 23 8.45 1.70 -23.70
CA VAL A 23 7.69 0.80 -22.82
C VAL A 23 6.68 1.58 -21.96
N ILE A 24 7.10 2.68 -21.34
CA ILE A 24 6.21 3.51 -20.52
C ILE A 24 5.08 4.11 -21.37
N LEU A 25 5.37 4.62 -22.56
CA LEU A 25 4.35 5.21 -23.43
C LEU A 25 3.32 4.15 -23.88
N VAL A 26 3.77 2.97 -24.29
CA VAL A 26 2.88 1.93 -24.83
C VAL A 26 2.10 1.21 -23.72
N PHE A 27 2.73 0.88 -22.61
CA PHE A 27 2.11 0.02 -21.58
C PHE A 27 1.54 0.80 -20.39
N PHE A 28 1.85 2.06 -20.25
CA PHE A 28 1.31 2.89 -19.17
C PHE A 28 0.45 4.04 -19.70
N PHE A 29 1.02 4.96 -20.50
CA PHE A 29 0.28 6.13 -20.95
C PHE A 29 -0.84 5.80 -21.94
N TRP A 30 -0.64 4.85 -22.83
CA TRP A 30 -1.67 4.44 -23.79
C TRP A 30 -2.90 3.85 -23.08
N PRO A 31 -2.80 2.81 -22.20
CA PRO A 31 -3.96 2.31 -21.47
C PRO A 31 -4.60 3.37 -20.55
N ALA A 32 -3.80 4.22 -19.91
CA ALA A 32 -4.33 5.28 -19.06
C ALA A 32 -5.17 6.30 -19.87
N SER A 33 -4.69 6.68 -21.08
CA SER A 33 -5.45 7.56 -21.96
C SER A 33 -6.75 6.89 -22.46
N GLN A 34 -6.73 5.61 -22.76
CA GLN A 34 -7.93 4.85 -23.11
C GLN A 34 -8.93 4.80 -21.95
N ALA A 35 -8.49 4.59 -20.72
CA ALA A 35 -9.36 4.63 -19.55
C ALA A 35 -10.05 5.99 -19.38
N ILE A 36 -9.32 7.10 -19.63
CA ILE A 36 -9.93 8.45 -19.63
C ILE A 36 -11.01 8.59 -20.72
N VAL A 37 -10.78 8.08 -21.93
CA VAL A 37 -11.78 8.13 -23.01
C VAL A 37 -12.97 7.23 -22.66
N GLN A 38 -12.74 5.99 -22.21
CA GLN A 38 -13.79 5.06 -21.83
C GLN A 38 -14.64 5.58 -20.65
N SER A 39 -14.04 6.33 -19.72
CA SER A 39 -14.78 6.93 -18.60
C SER A 39 -15.87 7.92 -19.04
N MET A 40 -15.79 8.42 -20.28
CA MET A 40 -16.76 9.33 -20.89
C MET A 40 -17.70 8.61 -21.88
N GLN A 41 -17.66 7.30 -21.92
CA GLN A 41 -18.46 6.45 -22.82
C GLN A 41 -19.35 5.50 -22.01
N ALA A 42 -20.53 5.20 -22.54
CA ALA A 42 -21.38 4.12 -22.07
C ALA A 42 -21.49 3.06 -23.18
N GLU A 43 -21.40 1.80 -22.79
CA GLU A 43 -21.64 0.67 -23.67
C GLU A 43 -23.11 0.26 -23.59
N ASP A 44 -23.64 -0.25 -24.69
CA ASP A 44 -24.96 -0.88 -24.68
C ASP A 44 -24.92 -2.22 -23.92
N ALA A 45 -26.10 -2.71 -23.53
CA ALA A 45 -26.22 -3.95 -22.74
C ALA A 45 -25.60 -5.21 -23.41
N PHE A 46 -25.32 -5.14 -24.70
CA PHE A 46 -24.72 -6.24 -25.48
C PHE A 46 -23.24 -5.97 -25.85
N GLY A 47 -22.68 -4.81 -25.49
CA GLY A 47 -21.30 -4.44 -25.84
C GLY A 47 -21.09 -4.19 -27.34
N THR A 48 -22.17 -3.95 -28.10
CA THR A 48 -22.11 -3.81 -29.55
C THR A 48 -21.93 -2.38 -30.03
N SER A 49 -22.26 -1.41 -29.20
CA SER A 49 -22.11 0.01 -29.50
C SER A 49 -21.66 0.81 -28.28
N THR A 50 -20.89 1.84 -28.52
CA THR A 50 -20.48 2.80 -27.48
C THR A 50 -21.07 4.17 -27.84
N SER A 51 -21.60 4.87 -26.84
CA SER A 51 -22.10 6.23 -26.95
C SER A 51 -21.29 7.17 -26.05
N PHE A 52 -21.03 8.37 -26.53
CA PHE A 52 -20.37 9.38 -25.71
C PHE A 52 -21.38 10.02 -24.76
N VAL A 53 -21.14 9.87 -23.45
CA VAL A 53 -22.02 10.38 -22.37
C VAL A 53 -21.37 11.50 -21.55
N GLY A 54 -20.16 11.91 -21.91
CA GLY A 54 -19.48 13.01 -21.22
C GLY A 54 -19.14 12.66 -19.76
N LEU A 55 -19.72 13.40 -18.81
CA LEU A 55 -19.44 13.22 -17.38
C LEU A 55 -20.51 12.40 -16.64
N ASP A 56 -21.49 11.83 -17.32
CA ASP A 56 -22.61 11.14 -16.67
C ASP A 56 -22.15 9.94 -15.83
N ASN A 57 -21.14 9.19 -16.27
CA ASN A 57 -20.55 8.12 -15.47
C ASN A 57 -19.99 8.62 -14.14
N PHE A 58 -19.39 9.82 -14.10
CA PHE A 58 -18.90 10.40 -12.85
C PHE A 58 -20.03 10.87 -11.95
N VAL A 59 -21.10 11.45 -12.52
CA VAL A 59 -22.29 11.84 -11.74
C VAL A 59 -22.92 10.63 -11.09
N THR A 60 -23.21 9.59 -11.88
CA THR A 60 -23.75 8.31 -11.38
C THR A 60 -22.87 7.68 -10.32
N LEU A 61 -21.55 7.73 -10.50
CA LEU A 61 -20.59 7.19 -9.55
C LEU A 61 -20.68 7.88 -8.18
N PHE A 62 -20.75 9.20 -8.13
CA PHE A 62 -20.82 9.92 -6.86
C PHE A 62 -22.21 9.85 -6.21
N GLU A 63 -23.24 9.51 -6.96
CA GLU A 63 -24.60 9.22 -6.45
C GLU A 63 -24.74 7.78 -5.95
N ASP A 64 -23.83 6.85 -6.31
CA ASP A 64 -23.86 5.45 -5.87
C ASP A 64 -23.45 5.32 -4.39
N PRO A 65 -24.38 4.95 -3.49
CA PRO A 65 -24.03 4.74 -2.07
C PRO A 65 -22.94 3.67 -1.86
N ALA A 66 -22.88 2.66 -2.75
CA ALA A 66 -21.88 1.60 -2.65
C ALA A 66 -20.48 2.10 -2.99
N TYR A 67 -20.35 3.09 -3.86
CA TYR A 67 -19.07 3.75 -4.13
C TYR A 67 -18.59 4.57 -2.94
N VAL A 68 -19.49 5.35 -2.34
CA VAL A 68 -19.19 6.15 -1.14
C VAL A 68 -18.75 5.25 0.01
N GLU A 69 -19.40 4.10 0.20
CA GLU A 69 -19.01 3.13 1.23
C GLU A 69 -17.63 2.52 0.93
N SER A 70 -17.37 2.11 -0.31
CA SER A 70 -16.05 1.61 -0.72
C SER A 70 -14.94 2.65 -0.52
N PHE A 71 -15.24 3.94 -0.70
CA PHE A 71 -14.30 5.02 -0.41
C PHE A 71 -13.97 5.09 1.09
N LYS A 72 -14.97 5.04 1.97
CA LYS A 72 -14.77 5.04 3.43
C LYS A 72 -13.98 3.82 3.88
N VAL A 73 -14.34 2.64 3.40
CA VAL A 73 -13.62 1.39 3.70
C VAL A 73 -12.16 1.49 3.25
N THR A 74 -11.90 2.02 2.06
CA THR A 74 -10.54 2.21 1.55
C THR A 74 -9.74 3.19 2.41
N ALA A 75 -10.36 4.28 2.84
CA ALA A 75 -9.70 5.26 3.71
C ALA A 75 -9.32 4.65 5.07
N ILE A 76 -10.25 3.95 5.72
CA ILE A 76 -10.00 3.26 7.00
C ILE A 76 -8.93 2.19 6.83
N PHE A 77 -9.07 1.34 5.81
CA PHE A 77 -8.11 0.29 5.49
C PHE A 77 -6.71 0.84 5.26
N SER A 78 -6.58 1.90 4.45
CA SER A 78 -5.28 2.52 4.13
C SER A 78 -4.61 3.12 5.35
N VAL A 79 -5.37 3.81 6.22
CA VAL A 79 -4.84 4.36 7.48
C VAL A 79 -4.35 3.25 8.41
N LEU A 80 -5.12 2.17 8.54
CA LEU A 80 -4.75 1.02 9.38
C LEU A 80 -3.52 0.28 8.82
N VAL A 81 -3.49 0.01 7.52
CA VAL A 81 -2.36 -0.70 6.87
C VAL A 81 -1.10 0.13 6.94
N ALA A 82 -1.15 1.40 6.54
CA ALA A 82 0.02 2.28 6.58
C ALA A 82 0.47 2.54 8.03
N GLY A 83 -0.45 2.90 8.92
CA GLY A 83 -0.13 3.20 10.32
C GLY A 83 0.43 2.00 11.07
N CYS A 84 -0.26 0.86 11.07
CA CYS A 84 0.21 -0.36 11.73
C CYS A 84 1.48 -0.91 11.06
N GLY A 85 1.54 -0.91 9.72
CA GLY A 85 2.70 -1.39 8.97
C GLY A 85 3.97 -0.61 9.29
N ILE A 86 3.90 0.71 9.28
CA ILE A 86 5.03 1.59 9.61
C ILE A 86 5.41 1.44 11.09
N ALA A 87 4.45 1.51 12.01
CA ALA A 87 4.72 1.43 13.44
C ALA A 87 5.36 0.10 13.85
N LEU A 88 4.77 -1.02 13.42
CA LEU A 88 5.29 -2.35 13.75
C LEU A 88 6.67 -2.60 13.13
N SER A 89 6.88 -2.19 11.89
CA SER A 89 8.16 -2.34 11.20
C SER A 89 9.27 -1.52 11.85
N LEU A 90 8.97 -0.31 12.30
CA LEU A 90 9.92 0.53 13.02
C LEU A 90 10.33 -0.12 14.34
N VAL A 91 9.37 -0.63 15.12
CA VAL A 91 9.64 -1.34 16.36
C VAL A 91 10.53 -2.56 16.11
N LEU A 92 10.18 -3.37 15.10
CA LEU A 92 10.97 -4.56 14.74
C LEU A 92 12.38 -4.19 14.27
N ALA A 93 12.54 -3.09 13.53
CA ALA A 93 13.85 -2.61 13.08
C ALA A 93 14.73 -2.15 14.25
N ILE A 94 14.16 -1.44 15.23
CA ILE A 94 14.87 -1.02 16.44
C ILE A 94 15.38 -2.23 17.23
N PHE A 95 14.56 -3.27 17.37
CA PHE A 95 14.99 -4.50 18.05
C PHE A 95 16.06 -5.25 17.23
N ALA A 96 15.90 -5.35 15.92
CA ALA A 96 16.84 -6.02 15.03
C ALA A 96 18.20 -5.32 14.97
N ASP A 97 18.24 -4.00 15.06
CA ASP A 97 19.47 -3.22 15.08
C ASP A 97 20.33 -3.50 16.32
N ARG A 98 19.68 -3.87 17.44
CA ARG A 98 20.34 -4.19 18.72
C ARG A 98 20.79 -5.63 18.85
N VAL A 99 20.30 -6.54 17.98
CA VAL A 99 20.62 -7.98 18.09
C VAL A 99 22.02 -8.25 17.56
N VAL A 100 22.90 -8.73 18.45
CA VAL A 100 24.28 -9.10 18.12
C VAL A 100 24.41 -10.57 17.71
N ARG A 101 23.74 -11.49 18.44
CA ARG A 101 23.76 -12.92 18.15
C ARG A 101 22.51 -13.35 17.39
N GLY A 102 22.66 -14.10 16.30
CA GLY A 102 21.54 -14.57 15.48
C GLY A 102 20.90 -13.48 14.62
N ALA A 103 21.54 -12.31 14.46
CA ALA A 103 21.03 -11.19 13.69
C ALA A 103 20.63 -11.57 12.26
N LEU A 104 21.42 -12.41 11.59
CA LEU A 104 21.13 -12.85 10.22
C LEU A 104 19.83 -13.68 10.18
N PHE A 105 19.67 -14.63 11.10
CA PHE A 105 18.44 -15.46 11.18
C PHE A 105 17.19 -14.60 11.43
N TYR A 106 17.26 -13.70 12.41
CA TYR A 106 16.15 -12.81 12.74
C TYR A 106 15.76 -11.91 11.57
N LYS A 107 16.76 -11.27 10.94
CA LYS A 107 16.53 -10.43 9.75
C LYS A 107 15.97 -11.22 8.58
N SER A 108 16.52 -12.40 8.30
CA SER A 108 16.03 -13.27 7.22
C SER A 108 14.58 -13.69 7.45
N PHE A 109 14.22 -14.07 8.69
CA PHE A 109 12.85 -14.46 9.01
C PHE A 109 11.85 -13.31 8.80
N LEU A 110 12.22 -12.08 9.17
CA LEU A 110 11.37 -10.91 8.98
C LEU A 110 11.20 -10.50 7.50
N ILE A 111 12.07 -10.97 6.61
CA ILE A 111 11.99 -10.67 5.17
C ILE A 111 11.11 -11.68 4.42
N ILE A 112 10.87 -12.89 4.98
CA ILE A 112 10.10 -13.95 4.32
C ILE A 112 8.74 -13.48 3.81
N PRO A 113 7.92 -12.72 4.57
CA PRO A 113 6.60 -12.28 4.08
C PRO A 113 6.64 -11.52 2.75
N TYR A 114 7.72 -10.80 2.47
CA TYR A 114 7.85 -10.06 1.21
C TYR A 114 7.92 -10.98 -0.01
N ALA A 115 8.53 -12.15 0.13
CA ALA A 115 8.66 -13.12 -0.96
C ALA A 115 7.34 -13.83 -1.30
N VAL A 116 6.35 -13.80 -0.42
CA VAL A 116 5.05 -14.46 -0.63
C VAL A 116 4.19 -13.63 -1.58
N ALA A 117 3.62 -14.27 -2.60
CA ALA A 117 2.69 -13.60 -3.51
C ALA A 117 1.44 -13.09 -2.75
N PRO A 118 0.89 -11.90 -3.08
CA PRO A 118 -0.21 -11.30 -2.31
C PRO A 118 -1.46 -12.20 -2.19
N ALA A 119 -1.84 -12.89 -3.27
CA ALA A 119 -2.97 -13.82 -3.24
C ALA A 119 -2.72 -15.02 -2.30
N ILE A 120 -1.48 -15.58 -2.32
CA ILE A 120 -1.10 -16.67 -1.42
C ILE A 120 -1.12 -16.21 0.03
N ALA A 121 -0.65 -15.00 0.31
CA ALA A 121 -0.77 -14.41 1.65
C ALA A 121 -2.23 -14.33 2.10
N GLY A 122 -3.14 -13.86 1.23
CA GLY A 122 -4.58 -13.84 1.52
C GLY A 122 -5.11 -15.22 1.88
N VAL A 123 -4.85 -16.23 1.06
CA VAL A 123 -5.29 -17.63 1.31
C VAL A 123 -4.74 -18.18 2.63
N LEU A 124 -3.44 -17.98 2.92
CA LEU A 124 -2.85 -18.42 4.18
C LEU A 124 -3.56 -17.82 5.40
N TRP A 125 -3.84 -16.52 5.36
CA TRP A 125 -4.52 -15.84 6.45
C TRP A 125 -5.98 -16.26 6.59
N VAL A 126 -6.71 -16.53 5.50
CA VAL A 126 -8.06 -17.13 5.54
C VAL A 126 -8.05 -18.48 6.25
N PHE A 127 -7.09 -19.36 5.92
CA PHE A 127 -6.96 -20.65 6.60
C PHE A 127 -6.66 -20.49 8.09
N MET A 128 -5.75 -19.59 8.45
CA MET A 128 -5.39 -19.35 9.84
C MET A 128 -6.55 -18.79 10.67
N PHE A 129 -7.39 -17.96 10.07
CA PHE A 129 -8.55 -17.32 10.70
C PHE A 129 -9.88 -18.03 10.41
N SER A 130 -9.87 -19.18 9.72
CA SER A 130 -11.09 -19.94 9.42
C SER A 130 -11.87 -20.27 10.70
N PRO A 131 -13.19 -19.94 10.77
CA PRO A 131 -13.97 -20.18 11.98
C PRO A 131 -14.03 -21.65 12.38
N SER A 132 -13.91 -22.57 11.43
CA SER A 132 -14.04 -24.02 11.66
C SER A 132 -12.70 -24.72 11.98
N ILE A 133 -11.63 -24.38 11.25
CA ILE A 133 -10.35 -25.10 11.27
C ILE A 133 -9.15 -24.24 11.61
N GLY A 134 -9.32 -22.91 11.72
CA GLY A 134 -8.20 -21.96 11.85
C GLY A 134 -7.59 -22.01 13.25
N VAL A 135 -6.25 -22.05 13.31
CA VAL A 135 -5.50 -22.05 14.58
C VAL A 135 -5.71 -20.74 15.33
N VAL A 136 -5.71 -19.61 14.61
CA VAL A 136 -5.90 -18.28 15.21
C VAL A 136 -7.32 -18.13 15.76
N SER A 137 -8.35 -18.50 14.98
CA SER A 137 -9.74 -18.44 15.42
C SER A 137 -10.00 -19.36 16.62
N HIS A 138 -9.33 -20.51 16.68
CA HIS A 138 -9.41 -21.41 17.84
C HIS A 138 -8.81 -20.74 19.10
N GLY A 139 -7.63 -20.12 18.98
CA GLY A 139 -7.01 -19.35 20.06
C GLY A 139 -7.85 -18.18 20.54
N LEU A 140 -8.45 -17.42 19.62
CA LEU A 140 -9.37 -16.31 19.94
C LEU A 140 -10.61 -16.80 20.70
N ARG A 141 -11.16 -17.96 20.30
CA ARG A 141 -12.31 -18.56 20.99
C ARG A 141 -11.98 -18.99 22.41
N GLN A 142 -10.78 -19.51 22.66
CA GLN A 142 -10.33 -19.81 24.03
C GLN A 142 -10.22 -18.55 24.89
N MET A 143 -9.99 -17.39 24.29
CA MET A 143 -9.97 -16.08 24.96
C MET A 143 -11.38 -15.45 25.09
N GLY A 144 -12.43 -16.16 24.69
CA GLY A 144 -13.83 -15.67 24.73
C GLY A 144 -14.22 -14.79 23.56
N ILE A 145 -13.42 -14.72 22.49
CA ILE A 145 -13.70 -13.96 21.28
C ILE A 145 -14.27 -14.90 20.23
N ASP A 146 -15.56 -14.73 19.90
CA ASP A 146 -16.19 -15.50 18.83
C ASP A 146 -15.82 -14.88 17.48
N TRP A 147 -14.92 -15.56 16.78
CA TRP A 147 -14.37 -15.10 15.49
C TRP A 147 -15.14 -15.71 14.33
N ASN A 148 -15.78 -14.87 13.52
CA ASN A 148 -16.39 -15.26 12.26
C ASN A 148 -16.34 -14.10 11.24
N HIS A 149 -15.25 -14.00 10.49
CA HIS A 149 -15.06 -12.98 9.46
C HIS A 149 -15.99 -13.11 8.27
N LEU A 150 -16.69 -14.26 8.12
CA LEU A 150 -17.67 -14.44 7.03
C LEU A 150 -19.00 -13.72 7.32
N LEU A 151 -19.30 -13.47 8.60
CA LEU A 151 -20.53 -12.84 9.04
C LEU A 151 -20.34 -11.48 9.70
N ASN A 152 -19.11 -11.13 10.09
CA ASN A 152 -18.81 -9.89 10.82
C ASN A 152 -17.85 -9.01 10.02
N SER A 153 -18.33 -7.88 9.57
CA SER A 153 -17.60 -6.90 8.74
C SER A 153 -16.32 -6.37 9.40
N GLY A 154 -16.38 -6.10 10.72
CA GLY A 154 -15.21 -5.62 11.45
C GLY A 154 -14.10 -6.67 11.54
N GLN A 155 -14.47 -7.95 11.70
CA GLN A 155 -13.52 -9.06 11.70
C GLN A 155 -12.98 -9.32 10.28
N ALA A 156 -13.81 -9.21 9.26
CA ALA A 156 -13.39 -9.31 7.86
C ALA A 156 -12.38 -8.20 7.50
N LEU A 157 -12.66 -6.95 7.90
CA LEU A 157 -11.72 -5.84 7.73
C LEU A 157 -10.41 -6.07 8.49
N THR A 158 -10.50 -6.58 9.72
CA THR A 158 -9.31 -6.94 10.51
C THR A 158 -8.46 -7.99 9.81
N LEU A 159 -9.09 -9.02 9.23
CA LEU A 159 -8.39 -10.08 8.49
C LEU A 159 -7.58 -9.51 7.32
N ILE A 160 -8.20 -8.68 6.47
CA ILE A 160 -7.50 -8.09 5.32
C ILE A 160 -6.40 -7.10 5.75
N VAL A 161 -6.62 -6.35 6.83
CA VAL A 161 -5.59 -5.46 7.41
C VAL A 161 -4.40 -6.27 7.92
N VAL A 162 -4.63 -7.33 8.70
CA VAL A 162 -3.57 -8.20 9.22
C VAL A 162 -2.77 -8.82 8.09
N ALA A 163 -3.43 -9.35 7.06
CA ALA A 163 -2.77 -9.96 5.90
C ALA A 163 -1.91 -8.93 5.13
N ALA A 164 -2.46 -7.73 4.90
CA ALA A 164 -1.77 -6.65 4.19
C ALA A 164 -0.59 -6.12 5.00
N VAL A 165 -0.77 -5.86 6.29
CA VAL A 165 0.29 -5.40 7.20
C VAL A 165 1.41 -6.44 7.30
N TRP A 166 1.07 -7.73 7.49
CA TRP A 166 2.07 -8.81 7.59
C TRP A 166 2.97 -8.85 6.35
N LYS A 167 2.39 -8.70 5.17
CA LYS A 167 3.17 -8.67 3.94
C LYS A 167 4.05 -7.42 3.83
N GLN A 168 3.53 -6.25 4.19
CA GLN A 168 4.20 -4.96 4.03
C GLN A 168 5.25 -4.69 5.12
N ILE A 169 5.14 -5.32 6.29
CA ILE A 169 6.11 -5.22 7.38
C ILE A 169 7.53 -5.46 6.89
N SER A 170 7.76 -6.49 6.08
CA SER A 170 9.08 -6.87 5.60
C SER A 170 9.76 -5.75 4.81
N TYR A 171 9.00 -5.12 3.90
CA TYR A 171 9.48 -4.00 3.10
C TYR A 171 9.85 -2.81 3.99
N ASN A 172 8.92 -2.38 4.83
CA ASN A 172 9.14 -1.27 5.74
C ASN A 172 10.32 -1.53 6.71
N PHE A 173 10.41 -2.75 7.23
CA PHE A 173 11.49 -3.19 8.12
C PHE A 173 12.87 -3.02 7.48
N LEU A 174 13.04 -3.42 6.22
CA LEU A 174 14.32 -3.31 5.51
C LEU A 174 14.77 -1.84 5.42
N PHE A 175 13.86 -0.94 5.04
CA PHE A 175 14.18 0.48 4.92
C PHE A 175 14.46 1.14 6.27
N PHE A 176 13.66 0.83 7.30
CA PHE A 176 13.94 1.34 8.63
C PHE A 176 15.26 0.82 9.20
N LEU A 177 15.56 -0.45 8.99
CA LEU A 177 16.83 -1.02 9.44
C LEU A 177 18.02 -0.35 8.74
N ALA A 178 17.95 -0.16 7.43
CA ALA A 178 18.97 0.55 6.67
C ALA A 178 19.10 2.01 7.14
N GLY A 179 17.98 2.69 7.37
CA GLY A 179 17.96 4.06 7.92
C GLY A 179 18.59 4.15 9.31
N LEU A 180 18.27 3.22 10.23
CA LEU A 180 18.88 3.18 11.56
C LEU A 180 20.40 2.96 11.48
N GLN A 181 20.85 2.07 10.59
CA GLN A 181 22.28 1.76 10.41
C GLN A 181 23.08 2.87 9.72
N SER A 182 22.40 3.80 9.03
CA SER A 182 23.05 4.98 8.44
C SER A 182 23.34 6.10 9.44
N ILE A 183 22.71 6.06 10.63
CA ILE A 183 22.93 7.08 11.67
C ILE A 183 24.34 6.92 12.26
N PRO A 184 25.16 7.99 12.29
CA PRO A 184 26.51 7.94 12.88
C PRO A 184 26.45 7.53 14.36
N LYS A 185 27.13 6.45 14.72
CA LYS A 185 27.16 5.93 16.11
C LYS A 185 27.65 6.98 17.11
N ALA A 186 28.56 7.85 16.70
CA ALA A 186 29.06 8.94 17.54
C ALA A 186 27.95 9.81 18.13
N LEU A 187 26.86 10.08 17.38
CA LEU A 187 25.72 10.86 17.90
C LEU A 187 25.02 10.14 19.07
N ILE A 188 24.91 8.82 18.96
CA ILE A 188 24.27 8.00 19.99
C ILE A 188 25.16 7.85 21.21
N GLU A 189 26.49 7.75 21.01
CA GLU A 189 27.48 7.63 22.06
C GLU A 189 27.63 8.94 22.86
N VAL A 190 27.69 10.09 22.18
CA VAL A 190 27.72 11.40 22.86
C VAL A 190 26.46 11.62 23.70
N ALA A 191 25.28 11.34 23.15
CA ALA A 191 24.04 11.44 23.91
C ALA A 191 23.97 10.45 25.10
N ALA A 192 24.71 9.33 25.04
CA ALA A 192 24.81 8.42 26.15
C ALA A 192 25.73 8.97 27.28
N ILE A 193 26.77 9.71 26.90
CA ILE A 193 27.67 10.40 27.87
C ILE A 193 26.88 11.52 28.59
N ASP A 194 25.97 12.18 27.89
CA ASP A 194 25.06 13.20 28.44
C ASP A 194 23.86 12.62 29.25
N ASP A 195 23.95 11.37 29.70
CA ASP A 195 22.92 10.67 30.47
C ASP A 195 21.52 10.61 29.77
N ALA A 196 21.47 10.77 28.46
CA ALA A 196 20.21 10.61 27.73
C ALA A 196 19.80 9.13 27.72
N GLY A 197 18.70 8.79 28.33
CA GLY A 197 18.13 7.42 28.34
C GLY A 197 17.76 6.94 26.93
N PRO A 198 17.59 5.62 26.72
CA PRO A 198 17.33 5.02 25.39
C PRO A 198 16.13 5.61 24.67
N LEU A 199 15.01 5.86 25.36
CA LEU A 199 13.81 6.46 24.78
C LEU A 199 14.06 7.92 24.37
N ARG A 200 14.77 8.70 25.20
CA ARG A 200 15.10 10.08 24.88
C ARG A 200 15.98 10.13 23.63
N ARG A 201 17.03 9.31 23.54
CA ARG A 201 17.88 9.21 22.35
C ARG A 201 17.08 8.82 21.09
N PHE A 202 16.13 7.91 21.24
CA PHE A 202 15.28 7.52 20.12
C PHE A 202 14.46 8.72 19.61
N PHE A 203 13.68 9.37 20.46
CA PHE A 203 12.78 10.44 20.02
C PHE A 203 13.48 11.74 19.68
N THR A 204 14.67 12.04 20.25
CA THR A 204 15.39 13.29 20.00
C THR A 204 16.44 13.20 18.89
N ILE A 205 16.95 11.99 18.57
CA ILE A 205 18.02 11.80 17.59
C ILE A 205 17.61 10.84 16.49
N GLN A 206 17.29 9.59 16.85
CA GLN A 206 17.06 8.53 15.84
C GLN A 206 15.81 8.79 15.02
N PHE A 207 14.68 9.05 15.66
CA PHE A 207 13.40 9.27 14.97
C PHE A 207 13.39 10.50 14.06
N PRO A 208 13.93 11.68 14.46
CA PRO A 208 14.08 12.81 13.56
C PRO A 208 14.98 12.50 12.35
N LEU A 209 16.10 11.80 12.54
CA LEU A 209 16.99 11.40 11.45
C LEU A 209 16.41 10.33 10.53
N LEU A 210 15.39 9.57 11.01
CA LEU A 210 14.63 8.62 10.20
C LEU A 210 13.47 9.30 9.43
N SER A 211 13.25 10.61 9.60
CA SER A 211 12.12 11.28 8.96
C SER A 211 12.10 11.17 7.43
N PRO A 212 13.23 11.18 6.68
CA PRO A 212 13.24 10.95 5.24
C PRO A 212 12.74 9.54 4.90
N THR A 213 13.23 8.53 5.63
CA THR A 213 12.80 7.13 5.45
C THR A 213 11.34 6.95 5.79
N THR A 214 10.88 7.54 6.90
CA THR A 214 9.47 7.48 7.32
C THR A 214 8.56 8.14 6.30
N PHE A 215 8.96 9.29 5.76
CA PHE A 215 8.21 9.97 4.71
C PHE A 215 8.12 9.11 3.43
N PHE A 216 9.24 8.57 2.96
CA PHE A 216 9.27 7.67 1.82
C PHE A 216 8.35 6.47 2.03
N LEU A 217 8.44 5.82 3.18
CA LEU A 217 7.59 4.68 3.51
C LEU A 217 6.11 5.06 3.62
N LEU A 218 5.78 6.25 4.11
CA LEU A 218 4.41 6.73 4.13
C LEU A 218 3.82 6.81 2.72
N VAL A 219 4.57 7.38 1.77
CA VAL A 219 4.14 7.46 0.35
C VAL A 219 3.92 6.05 -0.21
N ILE A 220 4.90 5.17 -0.05
CA ILE A 220 4.84 3.80 -0.58
C ILE A 220 3.69 3.00 0.06
N ASN A 221 3.45 3.13 1.38
CA ASN A 221 2.36 2.41 2.03
C ASN A 221 0.98 2.90 1.62
N VAL A 222 0.81 4.20 1.32
CA VAL A 222 -0.44 4.72 0.75
C VAL A 222 -0.67 4.12 -0.64
N VAL A 223 0.32 4.16 -1.52
CA VAL A 223 0.22 3.55 -2.87
C VAL A 223 -0.09 2.06 -2.76
N TYR A 224 0.62 1.32 -1.90
CA TYR A 224 0.39 -0.09 -1.64
C TYR A 224 -1.05 -0.37 -1.21
N ALA A 225 -1.58 0.37 -0.24
CA ALA A 225 -2.93 0.17 0.28
C ALA A 225 -4.02 0.45 -0.77
N PHE A 226 -3.79 1.38 -1.70
CA PHE A 226 -4.76 1.73 -2.73
C PHE A 226 -4.73 0.80 -3.95
N PHE A 227 -3.58 0.19 -4.30
CA PHE A 227 -3.43 -0.57 -5.54
C PHE A 227 -3.00 -2.02 -5.34
N ASP A 228 -1.97 -2.27 -4.51
CA ASP A 228 -1.31 -3.58 -4.46
C ASP A 228 -2.04 -4.61 -3.57
N THR A 229 -3.06 -4.16 -2.82
CA THR A 229 -3.83 -5.01 -1.91
C THR A 229 -5.02 -5.71 -2.56
N PHE A 230 -5.30 -5.44 -3.85
CA PHE A 230 -6.38 -6.09 -4.59
C PHE A 230 -6.37 -7.62 -4.43
N ALA A 231 -5.22 -8.24 -4.68
CA ALA A 231 -5.10 -9.70 -4.65
C ALA A 231 -5.32 -10.30 -3.25
N ILE A 232 -4.97 -9.55 -2.19
CA ILE A 232 -5.24 -9.95 -0.80
C ILE A 232 -6.74 -9.92 -0.56
N VAL A 233 -7.43 -8.81 -0.85
CA VAL A 233 -8.88 -8.67 -0.63
C VAL A 233 -9.65 -9.69 -1.46
N HIS A 234 -9.28 -9.88 -2.73
CA HIS A 234 -9.92 -10.86 -3.60
C HIS A 234 -9.75 -12.30 -3.08
N ALA A 235 -8.57 -12.66 -2.58
CA ALA A 235 -8.30 -14.00 -2.07
C ALA A 235 -8.83 -14.25 -0.65
N THR A 236 -9.20 -13.20 0.09
CA THR A 236 -9.67 -13.34 1.49
C THR A 236 -11.17 -13.23 1.62
N THR A 237 -11.73 -12.09 1.28
CA THR A 237 -13.12 -11.73 1.57
C THR A 237 -13.99 -11.56 0.32
N GLU A 238 -13.37 -11.45 -0.86
CA GLU A 238 -14.07 -11.05 -2.09
C GLU A 238 -14.95 -9.81 -1.89
N GLY A 239 -14.48 -8.86 -1.07
CA GLY A 239 -15.22 -7.65 -0.73
C GLY A 239 -16.31 -7.81 0.34
N GLY A 240 -16.54 -9.04 0.84
CA GLY A 240 -17.59 -9.38 1.80
C GLY A 240 -17.19 -9.25 3.28
N PRO A 241 -18.15 -9.51 4.22
CA PRO A 241 -19.56 -9.80 3.99
C PRO A 241 -20.29 -8.59 3.39
N GLY A 242 -21.32 -8.85 2.60
CA GLY A 242 -21.99 -7.79 1.85
C GLY A 242 -21.04 -7.09 0.88
N ARG A 243 -20.63 -5.85 1.18
CA ARG A 243 -19.60 -5.06 0.47
C ARG A 243 -18.66 -4.36 1.44
N ASP A 244 -18.67 -4.74 2.70
CA ASP A 244 -18.02 -4.00 3.79
C ASP A 244 -16.49 -4.08 3.80
N THR A 245 -15.90 -4.91 2.93
CA THR A 245 -14.45 -4.94 2.67
C THR A 245 -14.10 -4.67 1.20
N ALA A 246 -15.07 -4.20 0.43
CA ALA A 246 -14.87 -3.83 -0.97
C ALA A 246 -14.11 -2.50 -1.07
N ILE A 247 -12.79 -2.55 -1.01
CA ILE A 247 -11.93 -1.38 -1.26
C ILE A 247 -12.07 -0.92 -2.71
N LEU A 248 -11.74 0.35 -3.01
CA LEU A 248 -11.92 0.96 -4.33
C LEU A 248 -11.31 0.14 -5.46
N VAL A 249 -10.08 -0.33 -5.33
CA VAL A 249 -9.44 -1.13 -6.38
C VAL A 249 -10.17 -2.46 -6.63
N TYR A 250 -10.76 -3.06 -5.60
CA TYR A 250 -11.57 -4.25 -5.74
C TYR A 250 -12.92 -3.94 -6.43
N LYS A 251 -13.57 -2.82 -6.06
CA LYS A 251 -14.83 -2.37 -6.68
C LYS A 251 -14.63 -2.07 -8.16
N VAL A 252 -13.56 -1.36 -8.55
CA VAL A 252 -13.20 -1.12 -9.96
C VAL A 252 -13.17 -2.43 -10.76
N TRP A 253 -12.46 -3.43 -10.23
CA TRP A 253 -12.36 -4.74 -10.88
C TRP A 253 -13.72 -5.45 -10.92
N HIS A 254 -14.46 -5.44 -9.82
CA HIS A 254 -15.77 -6.11 -9.73
C HIS A 254 -16.76 -5.52 -10.73
N ASP A 255 -16.86 -4.20 -10.80
CA ASP A 255 -17.81 -3.52 -11.68
C ASP A 255 -17.42 -3.68 -13.15
N GLY A 256 -16.12 -3.60 -13.49
CA GLY A 256 -15.65 -3.78 -14.86
C GLY A 256 -15.70 -5.21 -15.36
N PHE A 257 -15.30 -6.21 -14.53
CA PHE A 257 -15.16 -7.59 -14.98
C PHE A 257 -16.34 -8.49 -14.61
N LYS A 258 -17.03 -8.22 -13.50
CA LYS A 258 -18.17 -9.03 -13.05
C LYS A 258 -19.50 -8.42 -13.46
N ALA A 259 -19.65 -7.12 -13.29
CA ALA A 259 -20.87 -6.40 -13.71
C ALA A 259 -20.83 -5.95 -15.17
N LEU A 260 -19.67 -6.03 -15.84
CA LEU A 260 -19.45 -5.63 -17.24
C LEU A 260 -19.77 -4.15 -17.51
N ASP A 261 -19.65 -3.31 -16.48
CA ASP A 261 -19.77 -1.86 -16.59
C ASP A 261 -18.39 -1.25 -16.87
N LEU A 262 -17.97 -1.24 -18.14
CA LEU A 262 -16.65 -0.73 -18.54
C LEU A 262 -16.54 0.79 -18.39
N GLY A 263 -17.61 1.54 -18.74
CA GLY A 263 -17.62 2.99 -18.62
C GLY A 263 -17.56 3.46 -17.16
N GLY A 264 -18.39 2.87 -16.29
CA GLY A 264 -18.40 3.18 -14.86
C GLY A 264 -17.10 2.75 -14.17
N SER A 265 -16.54 1.57 -14.48
CA SER A 265 -15.27 1.12 -13.91
C SER A 265 -14.09 1.98 -14.40
N ALA A 266 -14.10 2.46 -15.64
CA ALA A 266 -13.12 3.40 -16.14
C ALA A 266 -13.20 4.74 -15.41
N ALA A 267 -14.41 5.28 -15.16
CA ALA A 267 -14.60 6.48 -14.35
C ALA A 267 -14.07 6.30 -12.91
N GLN A 268 -14.36 5.16 -12.27
CA GLN A 268 -13.80 4.80 -10.96
C GLN A 268 -12.26 4.77 -10.98
N SER A 269 -11.65 4.19 -12.02
CA SER A 269 -10.20 4.11 -12.18
C SER A 269 -9.57 5.51 -12.29
N VAL A 270 -10.19 6.42 -13.06
CA VAL A 270 -9.73 7.81 -13.19
C VAL A 270 -9.82 8.54 -11.85
N VAL A 271 -10.92 8.39 -11.13
CA VAL A 271 -11.09 8.99 -9.79
C VAL A 271 -10.07 8.41 -8.80
N LEU A 272 -9.87 7.09 -8.79
CA LEU A 272 -8.88 6.43 -7.93
C LEU A 272 -7.47 6.95 -8.20
N MET A 273 -7.09 7.08 -9.46
CA MET A 273 -5.81 7.68 -9.87
C MET A 273 -5.70 9.13 -9.38
N ALA A 274 -6.75 9.94 -9.57
CA ALA A 274 -6.76 11.35 -9.13
C ALA A 274 -6.62 11.47 -7.60
N ILE A 275 -7.27 10.58 -6.83
CA ILE A 275 -7.14 10.53 -5.36
C ILE A 275 -5.68 10.27 -4.96
N VAL A 276 -5.05 9.25 -5.54
CA VAL A 276 -3.67 8.87 -5.17
C VAL A 276 -2.66 9.92 -5.60
N VAL A 277 -2.83 10.49 -6.80
CA VAL A 277 -2.00 11.64 -7.23
C VAL A 277 -2.18 12.82 -6.29
N GLY A 278 -3.43 13.16 -5.92
CA GLY A 278 -3.73 14.22 -4.97
C GLY A 278 -3.11 13.99 -3.59
N LEU A 279 -3.25 12.78 -3.05
CA LEU A 279 -2.61 12.39 -1.78
C LEU A 279 -1.09 12.50 -1.87
N THR A 280 -0.48 12.03 -2.95
CA THR A 280 0.96 12.10 -3.18
C THR A 280 1.43 13.57 -3.24
N VAL A 281 0.74 14.42 -3.98
CA VAL A 281 1.04 15.87 -4.04
C VAL A 281 0.94 16.51 -2.66
N ILE A 282 -0.10 16.17 -1.88
CA ILE A 282 -0.26 16.66 -0.51
C ILE A 282 0.91 16.20 0.37
N GLN A 283 1.30 14.93 0.29
CA GLN A 283 2.43 14.39 1.04
C GLN A 283 3.73 15.14 0.71
N PHE A 284 4.06 15.31 -0.57
CA PHE A 284 5.27 16.04 -0.99
C PHE A 284 5.22 17.53 -0.61
N ARG A 285 4.06 18.16 -0.71
CA ARG A 285 3.96 19.60 -0.43
C ARG A 285 3.98 19.96 1.05
N TYR A 286 3.42 19.10 1.91
CA TYR A 286 3.19 19.42 3.33
C TYR A 286 3.99 18.55 4.30
N VAL A 287 4.16 17.28 4.02
CA VAL A 287 4.86 16.35 4.93
C VAL A 287 6.36 16.44 4.71
N GLU A 288 6.84 16.49 3.45
CA GLU A 288 8.25 16.61 3.12
C GLU A 288 8.91 17.84 3.76
N LYS A 289 8.20 18.98 3.85
CA LYS A 289 8.72 20.19 4.51
C LYS A 289 9.08 20.00 5.99
N LYS A 290 8.57 18.97 6.64
CA LYS A 290 8.87 18.63 8.03
C LYS A 290 9.97 17.57 8.16
N VAL A 291 10.48 17.08 7.04
CA VAL A 291 11.55 16.07 6.98
C VAL A 291 12.89 16.75 7.25
N GLN A 292 13.70 16.16 8.14
CA GLN A 292 15.05 16.60 8.45
C GLN A 292 16.03 15.76 7.64
N TYR A 293 16.73 16.41 6.73
CA TYR A 293 17.76 15.78 5.87
C TYR A 293 19.16 15.90 6.48
#